data_703db9b18323b63a030834d296463748
#
_entry.id   703db9b18323b63a030834d296463748
#
_cell.length_a   1.000
_cell.length_b   1.000
_cell.length_c   1.000
_cell.angle_alpha   90.00
_cell.angle_beta   90.00
_cell.angle_gamma   90.00
#
_symmetry.space_group_name_H-M   'P 1'
#
loop_
_entity.id
_entity.type
_entity.pdbx_description
1 polymer ?
#
loop_
_entity_poly.entity_id
_entity_poly.type
_entity_poly.pdbx_seq_one_letter_code
_entity_poly.pdbx_strand_id
1 'polypeptide(L)'
;MGTDTGIEYADHSLNFWKGCHPVDECCDHCYAADNAKQYGWDFTKVQRTAESTWRQPYVKSRDTGKYKWKPGERIFVCSLSDFFHADADEWWEDAMQEISGRPDLVWLIVTKRIEQAGSYFNSISHDFTQENYPNLWIIPTCGTQKMADVRIPIALVLKEKFPWIKIGVSIEPMLEPMDLEEYLTPICAETCHYGESHRNKTCDCRQEHLDQIFIGCESGPKRRRCKIQDVRSVVDQCKEAGVACFVKQVDDDGKLIKDPEEIRALGFPQELAK
;
A
#
# COMPACT_ATOMS: atom_id res chain seq x y z
N MET A 1 1.48 14.17 17.56
CA MET A 1 1.75 14.06 16.13
C MET A 1 0.49 14.52 15.42
N GLY A 2 0.63 15.34 14.37
CA GLY A 2 -0.53 15.83 13.63
C GLY A 2 -1.24 14.70 12.91
N THR A 3 -2.54 14.83 12.76
CA THR A 3 -3.38 13.89 11.99
C THR A 3 -3.23 14.06 10.47
N ASP A 4 -2.57 15.13 10.04
CA ASP A 4 -2.30 15.37 8.62
C ASP A 4 -1.11 14.54 8.18
N THR A 5 -1.34 13.66 7.24
CA THR A 5 -0.29 12.86 6.60
C THR A 5 0.26 13.58 5.37
N GLY A 6 1.57 13.47 5.13
CA GLY A 6 2.16 13.89 3.85
C GLY A 6 2.05 12.81 2.75
N ILE A 7 1.13 11.86 2.90
CA ILE A 7 0.89 10.76 1.95
C ILE A 7 -0.40 11.10 1.19
N GLU A 8 -0.27 11.45 -0.06
CA GLU A 8 -1.32 12.10 -0.87
C GLU A 8 -2.55 11.21 -1.10
N TYR A 9 -2.42 9.89 -0.98
CA TYR A 9 -3.52 8.93 -1.13
C TYR A 9 -4.11 8.44 0.20
N ALA A 10 -3.74 9.09 1.33
CA ALA A 10 -4.27 8.80 2.65
C ALA A 10 -4.68 10.08 3.38
N ASP A 11 -5.72 10.00 4.20
CA ASP A 11 -6.21 11.11 5.01
C ASP A 11 -5.45 11.20 6.33
N HIS A 12 -5.03 10.06 6.88
CA HIS A 12 -4.33 9.96 8.15
C HIS A 12 -3.22 8.93 8.12
N SER A 13 -2.25 9.05 9.04
CA SER A 13 -1.26 8.02 9.34
C SER A 13 -1.41 7.53 10.77
N LEU A 14 -1.43 6.22 10.97
CA LEU A 14 -1.45 5.59 12.29
C LEU A 14 -0.25 4.66 12.44
N ASN A 15 0.60 4.94 13.41
CA ASN A 15 1.77 4.13 13.69
C ASN A 15 1.55 3.36 15.00
N PHE A 16 1.17 2.09 14.90
CA PHE A 16 1.06 1.20 16.07
C PHE A 16 2.43 0.95 16.71
N TRP A 17 3.47 0.90 15.90
CA TRP A 17 4.87 0.88 16.31
C TRP A 17 5.72 1.73 15.37
N LYS A 18 6.97 1.95 15.75
CA LYS A 18 8.00 2.65 14.99
C LYS A 18 9.31 1.88 15.08
N GLY A 19 10.19 2.08 14.10
CA GLY A 19 11.43 1.33 13.96
C GLY A 19 11.30 0.19 12.96
N CYS A 20 12.37 -0.07 12.20
CA CYS A 20 12.36 -1.06 11.15
C CYS A 20 13.79 -1.50 10.81
N HIS A 21 13.91 -2.64 10.12
CA HIS A 21 15.15 -3.12 9.52
C HIS A 21 15.02 -3.16 7.98
N PRO A 22 16.05 -2.75 7.23
CA PRO A 22 16.05 -2.86 5.78
C PRO A 22 15.87 -4.30 5.30
N VAL A 23 15.15 -4.48 4.19
CA VAL A 23 14.95 -5.79 3.54
C VAL A 23 15.40 -5.81 2.09
N ASP A 24 15.47 -4.65 1.44
CA ASP A 24 15.83 -4.51 0.03
C ASP A 24 16.34 -3.09 -0.26
N GLU A 25 16.72 -2.82 -1.52
CA GLU A 25 17.25 -1.54 -1.98
C GLU A 25 16.25 -0.38 -1.90
N CYS A 26 14.95 -0.62 -1.79
CA CYS A 26 13.97 0.45 -1.52
C CYS A 26 14.12 1.02 -0.10
N CYS A 27 14.89 0.38 0.77
CA CYS A 27 15.15 0.83 2.12
C CYS A 27 16.40 1.74 2.25
N ASP A 28 17.24 1.87 1.20
CA ASP A 28 18.54 2.57 1.28
C ASP A 28 18.39 4.06 1.64
N HIS A 29 17.32 4.71 1.13
CA HIS A 29 17.02 6.12 1.43
C HIS A 29 15.67 6.26 2.12
N CYS A 30 15.46 5.46 3.16
CA CYS A 30 14.19 5.40 3.88
C CYS A 30 13.89 6.70 4.63
N TYR A 31 12.80 7.37 4.27
CA TYR A 31 12.36 8.60 4.94
C TYR A 31 12.06 8.40 6.44
N ALA A 32 11.65 7.20 6.85
CA ALA A 32 11.36 6.90 8.24
C ALA A 32 12.67 6.81 9.08
N ALA A 33 13.76 6.33 8.46
CA ALA A 33 15.08 6.34 9.08
C ALA A 33 15.63 7.78 9.21
N ASP A 34 15.42 8.62 8.18
CA ASP A 34 15.79 10.04 8.25
C ASP A 34 14.97 10.78 9.30
N ASN A 35 13.69 10.47 9.43
CA ASN A 35 12.82 11.01 10.48
C ASN A 35 13.31 10.61 11.86
N ALA A 36 13.68 9.34 12.06
CA ALA A 36 14.24 8.87 13.32
C ALA A 36 15.51 9.64 13.72
N LYS A 37 16.40 9.85 12.76
CA LYS A 37 17.63 10.62 12.94
C LYS A 37 17.33 12.08 13.28
N GLN A 38 16.37 12.70 12.59
CA GLN A 38 15.98 14.09 12.83
C GLN A 38 15.41 14.29 14.24
N TYR A 39 14.61 13.34 14.74
CA TYR A 39 13.93 13.42 16.04
C TYR A 39 14.66 12.67 17.16
N GLY A 40 15.84 12.12 16.91
CA GLY A 40 16.74 11.56 17.92
C GLY A 40 16.26 10.25 18.55
N TRP A 41 15.61 9.36 17.77
CA TRP A 41 15.25 8.03 18.23
C TRP A 41 15.93 6.92 17.37
N ASP A 42 16.11 5.75 17.97
CA ASP A 42 16.81 4.63 17.34
C ASP A 42 15.88 3.88 16.38
N PHE A 43 16.09 4.04 15.06
CA PHE A 43 15.28 3.40 14.02
C PHE A 43 15.42 1.89 14.01
N THR A 44 16.54 1.34 14.51
CA THR A 44 16.77 -0.10 14.52
C THR A 44 16.03 -0.84 15.64
N LYS A 45 15.41 -0.08 16.58
CA LYS A 45 14.58 -0.65 17.65
C LYS A 45 13.12 -0.52 17.31
N VAL A 46 12.46 -1.65 17.07
CA VAL A 46 11.01 -1.69 16.93
C VAL A 46 10.37 -1.48 18.30
N GLN A 47 9.50 -0.47 18.39
CA GLN A 47 8.90 -0.04 19.66
C GLN A 47 7.42 0.24 19.49
N ARG A 48 6.59 -0.34 20.33
CA ARG A 48 5.16 -0.02 20.42
C ARG A 48 4.99 1.47 20.75
N THR A 49 4.08 2.14 20.07
CA THR A 49 3.77 3.55 20.37
C THR A 49 2.85 3.66 21.58
N ALA A 50 2.66 4.89 22.06
CA ALA A 50 1.79 5.15 23.21
C ALA A 50 0.34 4.78 22.93
N GLU A 51 -0.38 4.35 23.96
CA GLU A 51 -1.80 3.99 23.88
C GLU A 51 -2.67 5.11 23.27
N SER A 52 -2.35 6.36 23.56
CA SER A 52 -3.02 7.52 22.96
C SER A 52 -2.90 7.59 21.44
N THR A 53 -1.85 7.01 20.85
CA THR A 53 -1.69 6.87 19.40
C THR A 53 -2.63 5.78 18.87
N TRP A 54 -2.66 4.63 19.51
CA TRP A 54 -3.55 3.51 19.16
C TRP A 54 -5.02 3.92 19.18
N ARG A 55 -5.41 4.78 20.13
CA ARG A 55 -6.80 5.25 20.31
C ARG A 55 -7.20 6.41 19.41
N GLN A 56 -6.33 6.89 18.52
CA GLN A 56 -6.67 8.00 17.61
C GLN A 56 -7.93 7.75 16.77
N PRO A 57 -8.17 6.56 16.19
CA PRO A 57 -9.38 6.28 15.42
C PRO A 57 -10.68 6.47 16.21
N TYR A 58 -10.61 6.37 17.53
CA TYR A 58 -11.77 6.45 18.44
C TYR A 58 -11.94 7.81 19.10
N VAL A 59 -11.08 8.77 18.79
CA VAL A 59 -11.20 10.12 19.38
C VAL A 59 -12.43 10.81 18.81
N LYS A 60 -13.30 11.27 19.72
CA LYS A 60 -14.51 12.03 19.37
C LYS A 60 -14.31 13.53 19.51
N SER A 61 -14.98 14.29 18.67
CA SER A 61 -15.11 15.75 18.83
C SER A 61 -15.93 16.05 20.07
N ARG A 62 -15.47 17.00 20.88
CA ARG A 62 -16.21 17.46 22.08
C ARG A 62 -17.53 18.14 21.72
N ASP A 63 -17.56 18.82 20.56
CA ASP A 63 -18.71 19.63 20.16
C ASP A 63 -19.83 18.78 19.54
N THR A 64 -19.46 17.71 18.80
CA THR A 64 -20.43 16.91 18.04
C THR A 64 -20.65 15.51 18.58
N GLY A 65 -19.78 15.01 19.45
CA GLY A 65 -19.76 13.62 19.93
C GLY A 65 -19.42 12.57 18.85
N LYS A 66 -19.18 12.99 17.60
CA LYS A 66 -18.82 12.11 16.48
C LYS A 66 -17.33 11.85 16.48
N TYR A 67 -16.91 10.72 15.90
CA TYR A 67 -15.49 10.45 15.68
C TYR A 67 -14.85 11.56 14.83
N LYS A 68 -13.59 11.91 15.14
CA LYS A 68 -12.83 12.89 14.35
C LYS A 68 -12.47 12.33 12.97
N TRP A 69 -12.09 11.07 12.91
CA TRP A 69 -11.91 10.36 11.66
C TRP A 69 -13.26 9.86 11.15
N LYS A 70 -13.57 10.21 9.92
CA LYS A 70 -14.90 10.01 9.33
C LYS A 70 -14.97 8.69 8.55
N PRO A 71 -16.13 8.06 8.43
CA PRO A 71 -16.32 6.92 7.55
C PRO A 71 -15.78 7.17 6.13
N GLY A 72 -15.06 6.19 5.60
CA GLY A 72 -14.43 6.24 4.28
C GLY A 72 -13.06 6.91 4.22
N GLU A 73 -12.61 7.58 5.30
CA GLU A 73 -11.25 8.13 5.34
C GLU A 73 -10.20 7.00 5.33
N ARG A 74 -9.09 7.25 4.63
CA ARG A 74 -8.00 6.31 4.37
C ARG A 74 -6.90 6.48 5.40
N ILE A 75 -6.53 5.39 6.04
CA ILE A 75 -5.55 5.36 7.11
C ILE A 75 -4.30 4.59 6.64
N PHE A 76 -3.19 5.30 6.47
CA PHE A 76 -1.91 4.65 6.21
C PHE A 76 -1.33 4.08 7.51
N VAL A 77 -1.16 2.77 7.57
CA VAL A 77 -0.72 2.08 8.78
C VAL A 77 0.79 1.89 8.77
N CYS A 78 1.43 2.21 9.89
CA CYS A 78 2.87 2.02 10.14
C CYS A 78 3.80 2.72 9.15
N SER A 79 3.57 4.02 8.87
CA SER A 79 4.46 4.84 8.02
C SER A 79 5.89 4.98 8.56
N LEU A 80 6.14 4.71 9.85
CA LEU A 80 7.45 4.75 10.51
C LEU A 80 8.02 3.34 10.79
N SER A 81 7.42 2.31 10.21
CA SER A 81 7.81 0.90 10.33
C SER A 81 7.30 0.10 9.14
N ASP A 82 7.31 -1.22 9.26
CA ASP A 82 6.53 -2.15 8.44
C ASP A 82 5.55 -2.87 9.36
N PHE A 83 4.27 -2.99 8.94
CA PHE A 83 3.25 -3.63 9.77
C PHE A 83 3.64 -5.07 10.12
N PHE A 84 4.16 -5.83 9.16
CA PHE A 84 4.56 -7.23 9.36
C PHE A 84 6.03 -7.39 9.77
N HIS A 85 6.57 -6.45 10.55
CA HIS A 85 7.91 -6.58 11.13
C HIS A 85 7.90 -7.67 12.22
N ALA A 86 8.83 -8.64 12.15
CA ALA A 86 8.86 -9.77 13.09
C ALA A 86 8.98 -9.36 14.56
N ASP A 87 9.76 -8.27 14.86
CA ASP A 87 9.89 -7.76 16.23
C ASP A 87 8.62 -7.07 16.76
N ALA A 88 7.56 -7.00 15.95
CA ALA A 88 6.24 -6.46 16.33
C ALA A 88 5.16 -7.55 16.36
N ASP A 89 5.50 -8.81 16.19
CA ASP A 89 4.54 -9.91 16.03
C ASP A 89 3.61 -10.05 17.25
N GLU A 90 4.12 -9.81 18.44
CA GLU A 90 3.33 -9.80 19.68
C GLU A 90 2.21 -8.74 19.71
N TRP A 91 2.26 -7.71 18.82
CA TRP A 91 1.27 -6.63 18.77
C TRP A 91 0.36 -6.71 17.55
N TRP A 92 0.56 -7.64 16.62
CA TRP A 92 -0.24 -7.74 15.39
C TRP A 92 -1.72 -8.00 15.68
N GLU A 93 -1.99 -8.89 16.63
CA GLU A 93 -3.37 -9.21 17.02
C GLU A 93 -4.08 -7.99 17.61
N ASP A 94 -3.45 -7.28 18.55
CA ASP A 94 -3.99 -6.04 19.13
C ASP A 94 -4.27 -4.99 18.04
N ALA A 95 -3.32 -4.81 17.09
CA ALA A 95 -3.48 -3.84 16.01
C ALA A 95 -4.63 -4.24 15.06
N MET A 96 -4.78 -5.52 14.75
CA MET A 96 -5.89 -6.00 13.93
C MET A 96 -7.23 -5.85 14.65
N GLN A 97 -7.29 -6.00 15.98
CA GLN A 97 -8.49 -5.68 16.76
C GLN A 97 -8.84 -4.19 16.67
N GLU A 98 -7.85 -3.28 16.72
CA GLU A 98 -8.11 -1.84 16.52
C GLU A 98 -8.63 -1.54 15.11
N ILE A 99 -8.12 -2.25 14.09
CA ILE A 99 -8.58 -2.12 12.70
C ILE A 99 -10.03 -2.61 12.57
N SER A 100 -10.36 -3.78 13.10
CA SER A 100 -11.71 -4.35 13.06
C SER A 100 -12.73 -3.53 13.85
N GLY A 101 -12.29 -2.82 14.89
CA GLY A 101 -13.11 -1.93 15.68
C GLY A 101 -13.58 -0.66 14.95
N ARG A 102 -13.01 -0.35 13.78
CA ARG A 102 -13.39 0.75 12.89
C ARG A 102 -13.51 0.29 11.44
N PRO A 103 -14.47 -0.61 11.15
CA PRO A 103 -14.69 -1.15 9.81
C PRO A 103 -15.21 -0.10 8.81
N ASP A 104 -15.62 1.07 9.31
CA ASP A 104 -16.05 2.22 8.53
C ASP A 104 -14.89 3.02 7.90
N LEU A 105 -13.64 2.79 8.34
CA LEU A 105 -12.44 3.39 7.77
C LEU A 105 -11.82 2.48 6.70
N VAL A 106 -11.02 3.07 5.81
CA VAL A 106 -10.24 2.32 4.82
C VAL A 106 -8.80 2.16 5.33
N TRP A 107 -8.37 0.94 5.57
CA TRP A 107 -7.09 0.65 6.18
C TRP A 107 -6.05 0.23 5.14
N LEU A 108 -4.97 0.99 4.98
CA LEU A 108 -3.92 0.77 4.00
C LEU A 108 -2.67 0.22 4.71
N ILE A 109 -2.43 -1.08 4.60
CA ILE A 109 -1.21 -1.73 5.12
C ILE A 109 -0.22 -1.88 3.98
N VAL A 110 0.76 -0.96 3.93
CA VAL A 110 1.87 -1.02 2.97
C VAL A 110 3.02 -1.81 3.60
N THR A 111 3.51 -2.81 2.88
CA THR A 111 4.51 -3.72 3.43
C THR A 111 5.55 -4.18 2.41
N LYS A 112 6.76 -4.42 2.88
CA LYS A 112 7.83 -5.14 2.15
C LYS A 112 7.98 -6.60 2.60
N ARG A 113 7.08 -7.04 3.49
CA ARG A 113 7.09 -8.37 4.16
C ARG A 113 5.80 -9.14 3.92
N ILE A 114 5.41 -9.25 2.64
CA ILE A 114 4.13 -9.87 2.26
C ILE A 114 4.07 -11.36 2.64
N GLU A 115 5.21 -12.04 2.75
CA GLU A 115 5.30 -13.44 3.16
C GLU A 115 4.83 -13.63 4.61
N GLN A 116 5.19 -12.68 5.49
CA GLN A 116 4.73 -12.66 6.88
C GLN A 116 3.23 -12.37 6.96
N ALA A 117 2.72 -11.47 6.12
CA ALA A 117 1.29 -11.21 6.01
C ALA A 117 0.52 -12.49 5.66
N GLY A 118 0.99 -13.23 4.67
CA GLY A 118 0.40 -14.50 4.25
C GLY A 118 0.32 -15.52 5.38
N SER A 119 1.42 -15.69 6.09
CA SER A 119 1.50 -16.59 7.23
C SER A 119 0.55 -16.19 8.36
N TYR A 120 0.51 -14.90 8.69
CA TYR A 120 -0.33 -14.36 9.74
C TYR A 120 -1.83 -14.50 9.43
N PHE A 121 -2.29 -14.04 8.26
CA PHE A 121 -3.71 -14.15 7.89
C PHE A 121 -4.19 -15.61 7.79
N ASN A 122 -3.30 -16.53 7.41
CA ASN A 122 -3.61 -17.93 7.45
C ASN A 122 -3.84 -18.46 8.89
N SER A 123 -3.08 -17.95 9.87
CA SER A 123 -3.21 -18.37 11.28
C SER A 123 -4.50 -17.89 11.94
N ILE A 124 -5.02 -16.72 11.53
CA ILE A 124 -6.25 -16.10 12.07
C ILE A 124 -7.46 -16.26 11.14
N SER A 125 -7.41 -17.20 10.20
CA SER A 125 -8.40 -17.28 9.10
C SER A 125 -9.86 -17.42 9.55
N HIS A 126 -10.13 -17.95 10.77
CA HIS A 126 -11.48 -18.09 11.33
C HIS A 126 -12.07 -16.74 11.78
N ASP A 127 -11.26 -15.76 12.20
CA ASP A 127 -11.70 -14.42 12.63
C ASP A 127 -11.48 -13.37 11.54
N PHE A 128 -10.72 -13.72 10.50
CA PHE A 128 -10.44 -12.84 9.39
C PHE A 128 -11.54 -12.93 8.32
N THR A 129 -12.61 -12.16 8.52
CA THR A 129 -13.83 -12.18 7.71
C THR A 129 -14.11 -10.84 7.05
N GLN A 130 -14.93 -10.84 6.00
CA GLN A 130 -15.38 -9.62 5.36
C GLN A 130 -16.13 -8.67 6.32
N GLU A 131 -16.87 -9.20 7.29
CA GLU A 131 -17.60 -8.42 8.28
C GLU A 131 -16.64 -7.62 9.17
N ASN A 132 -15.55 -8.26 9.60
CA ASN A 132 -14.57 -7.65 10.49
C ASN A 132 -13.62 -6.69 9.75
N TYR A 133 -13.31 -6.97 8.48
CA TYR A 133 -12.30 -6.23 7.71
C TYR A 133 -12.80 -5.87 6.30
N PRO A 134 -13.94 -5.17 6.15
CA PRO A 134 -14.56 -4.91 4.84
C PRO A 134 -13.75 -3.99 3.93
N ASN A 135 -12.90 -3.14 4.52
CA ASN A 135 -12.16 -2.08 3.83
C ASN A 135 -10.64 -2.18 4.06
N LEU A 136 -10.13 -3.41 4.17
CA LEU A 136 -8.70 -3.66 4.36
C LEU A 136 -7.99 -3.77 3.02
N TRP A 137 -6.90 -3.04 2.90
CA TRP A 137 -5.97 -3.08 1.78
C TRP A 137 -4.62 -3.64 2.22
N ILE A 138 -4.09 -4.58 1.46
CA ILE A 138 -2.71 -5.07 1.59
C ILE A 138 -1.96 -4.62 0.36
N ILE A 139 -0.85 -3.90 0.55
CA ILE A 139 -0.14 -3.19 -0.50
C ILE A 139 1.34 -3.54 -0.44
N PRO A 140 1.79 -4.61 -1.14
CA PRO A 140 3.22 -4.91 -1.23
C PRO A 140 3.97 -3.77 -1.93
N THR A 141 5.14 -3.41 -1.39
CA THR A 141 6.06 -2.48 -2.05
C THR A 141 6.96 -3.23 -3.02
N CYS A 142 6.99 -2.80 -4.29
CA CYS A 142 7.72 -3.41 -5.38
C CYS A 142 8.47 -2.33 -6.17
N GLY A 143 9.65 -1.92 -5.72
CA GLY A 143 10.42 -0.85 -6.39
C GLY A 143 11.27 -1.33 -7.56
N THR A 144 11.43 -2.64 -7.74
CA THR A 144 12.12 -3.30 -8.86
C THR A 144 11.28 -4.44 -9.41
N GLN A 145 11.56 -4.85 -10.66
CA GLN A 145 10.90 -5.99 -11.29
C GLN A 145 11.04 -7.26 -10.46
N LYS A 146 12.26 -7.53 -9.98
CA LYS A 146 12.53 -8.69 -9.12
C LYS A 146 11.60 -8.73 -7.88
N MET A 147 11.32 -7.58 -7.26
CA MET A 147 10.42 -7.53 -6.11
C MET A 147 8.97 -7.74 -6.54
N ALA A 148 8.57 -7.20 -7.69
CA ALA A 148 7.24 -7.43 -8.26
C ALA A 148 7.01 -8.92 -8.50
N ASP A 149 7.96 -9.59 -9.16
CA ASP A 149 7.88 -11.02 -9.51
C ASP A 149 7.78 -11.94 -8.28
N VAL A 150 8.27 -11.50 -7.13
CA VAL A 150 8.17 -12.26 -5.87
C VAL A 150 6.91 -11.88 -5.10
N ARG A 151 6.65 -10.58 -4.91
CA ARG A 151 5.65 -10.11 -3.95
C ARG A 151 4.23 -10.07 -4.50
N ILE A 152 4.05 -9.76 -5.78
CA ILE A 152 2.70 -9.69 -6.37
C ILE A 152 2.02 -11.06 -6.39
N PRO A 153 2.66 -12.16 -6.82
CA PRO A 153 2.04 -13.48 -6.78
C PRO A 153 1.58 -13.89 -5.37
N ILE A 154 2.38 -13.58 -4.33
CA ILE A 154 2.00 -13.88 -2.93
C ILE A 154 0.76 -13.07 -2.53
N ALA A 155 0.69 -11.80 -2.91
CA ALA A 155 -0.47 -10.95 -2.61
C ALA A 155 -1.74 -11.41 -3.36
N LEU A 156 -1.61 -11.88 -4.60
CA LEU A 156 -2.74 -12.43 -5.37
C LEU A 156 -3.26 -13.74 -4.75
N VAL A 157 -2.37 -14.61 -4.24
CA VAL A 157 -2.79 -15.81 -3.48
C VAL A 157 -3.57 -15.42 -2.21
N LEU A 158 -3.19 -14.34 -1.54
CA LEU A 158 -3.98 -13.83 -0.41
C LEU A 158 -5.36 -13.38 -0.84
N LYS A 159 -5.47 -12.68 -1.97
CA LYS A 159 -6.75 -12.23 -2.51
C LYS A 159 -7.64 -13.39 -2.95
N GLU A 160 -7.07 -14.40 -3.57
CA GLU A 160 -7.80 -15.63 -3.91
C GLU A 160 -8.42 -16.28 -2.67
N LYS A 161 -7.66 -16.35 -1.58
CA LYS A 161 -8.13 -16.91 -0.32
C LYS A 161 -9.13 -16.02 0.42
N PHE A 162 -8.94 -14.70 0.35
CA PHE A 162 -9.73 -13.68 1.04
C PHE A 162 -10.23 -12.63 0.04
N PRO A 163 -11.26 -12.95 -0.78
CA PRO A 163 -11.66 -12.12 -1.93
C PRO A 163 -12.16 -10.71 -1.57
N TRP A 164 -12.50 -10.47 -0.31
CA TRP A 164 -12.95 -9.15 0.16
C TRP A 164 -11.83 -8.14 0.41
N ILE A 165 -10.57 -8.61 0.62
CA ILE A 165 -9.45 -7.68 0.75
C ILE A 165 -9.11 -7.04 -0.58
N LYS A 166 -8.62 -5.82 -0.51
CA LYS A 166 -8.09 -5.13 -1.67
C LYS A 166 -6.58 -5.29 -1.75
N ILE A 167 -6.09 -5.58 -2.95
CA ILE A 167 -4.65 -5.68 -3.20
C ILE A 167 -4.23 -4.52 -4.10
N GLY A 168 -3.44 -3.61 -3.52
CA GLY A 168 -2.69 -2.62 -4.28
C GLY A 168 -1.23 -3.04 -4.45
N VAL A 169 -0.48 -2.32 -5.29
CA VAL A 169 0.98 -2.42 -5.35
C VAL A 169 1.57 -1.03 -5.24
N SER A 170 2.54 -0.86 -4.33
CA SER A 170 3.29 0.39 -4.18
C SER A 170 4.63 0.27 -4.90
N ILE A 171 4.76 0.98 -6.01
CA ILE A 171 6.03 1.16 -6.72
C ILE A 171 6.66 2.46 -6.18
N GLU A 172 6.98 2.45 -4.90
CA GLU A 172 7.49 3.62 -4.17
C GLU A 172 8.67 3.22 -3.23
N PRO A 173 9.90 3.53 -3.62
CA PRO A 173 10.31 4.24 -4.82
C PRO A 173 10.37 3.33 -6.06
N MET A 174 10.04 3.88 -7.23
CA MET A 174 10.31 3.23 -8.51
C MET A 174 11.81 3.37 -8.82
N LEU A 175 12.52 2.25 -8.94
CA LEU A 175 13.98 2.23 -9.08
C LEU A 175 14.45 1.86 -10.50
N GLU A 176 13.59 1.23 -11.29
CA GLU A 176 13.87 0.77 -12.65
C GLU A 176 12.59 0.68 -13.48
N PRO A 177 12.68 0.52 -14.82
CA PRO A 177 11.52 0.19 -15.65
C PRO A 177 10.87 -1.11 -15.19
N MET A 178 9.53 -1.17 -15.24
CA MET A 178 8.76 -2.31 -14.78
C MET A 178 7.76 -2.78 -15.84
N ASP A 179 7.65 -4.08 -15.96
CA ASP A 179 6.62 -4.77 -16.74
C ASP A 179 5.68 -5.49 -15.78
N LEU A 180 4.44 -5.02 -15.74
CA LEU A 180 3.39 -5.55 -14.86
C LEU A 180 2.24 -6.19 -15.63
N GLU A 181 2.33 -6.30 -16.97
CA GLU A 181 1.23 -6.78 -17.83
C GLU A 181 0.68 -8.12 -17.36
N GLU A 182 1.57 -9.04 -16.95
CA GLU A 182 1.21 -10.37 -16.44
C GLU A 182 0.31 -10.28 -15.19
N TYR A 183 0.57 -9.33 -14.30
CA TYR A 183 -0.15 -9.17 -13.03
C TYR A 183 -1.40 -8.31 -13.12
N LEU A 184 -1.46 -7.45 -14.12
CA LEU A 184 -2.58 -6.54 -14.36
C LEU A 184 -3.68 -7.19 -15.21
N THR A 185 -3.30 -8.12 -16.09
CA THR A 185 -4.25 -8.79 -16.99
C THR A 185 -4.82 -10.03 -16.30
N PRO A 186 -6.13 -10.09 -16.05
CA PRO A 186 -6.74 -11.29 -15.50
C PRO A 186 -6.49 -12.49 -16.40
N ILE A 187 -5.85 -13.51 -15.90
CA ILE A 187 -5.69 -14.79 -16.62
C ILE A 187 -7.02 -15.54 -16.50
N CYS A 188 -7.59 -15.95 -17.62
CA CYS A 188 -8.72 -16.88 -17.60
C CYS A 188 -8.28 -18.21 -16.99
N ALA A 189 -9.10 -18.76 -16.08
CA ALA A 189 -8.85 -20.10 -15.55
C ALA A 189 -8.70 -21.11 -16.70
N GLU A 190 -7.85 -22.12 -16.53
CA GLU A 190 -7.63 -23.21 -17.52
C GLU A 190 -8.94 -23.90 -17.94
N THR A 191 -9.99 -23.80 -17.14
CA THR A 191 -11.32 -24.33 -17.37
C THR A 191 -12.26 -23.39 -18.14
N CYS A 192 -11.75 -22.23 -18.60
CA CYS A 192 -12.58 -21.30 -19.37
C CYS A 192 -13.04 -21.93 -20.69
N HIS A 193 -14.35 -22.01 -20.90
CA HIS A 193 -14.96 -22.60 -22.09
C HIS A 193 -14.65 -21.88 -23.42
N TYR A 194 -13.95 -20.73 -23.35
CA TYR A 194 -13.68 -19.88 -24.52
C TYR A 194 -12.23 -19.97 -25.06
N GLY A 195 -11.34 -20.80 -24.45
CA GLY A 195 -9.97 -21.04 -24.93
C GLY A 195 -8.99 -19.89 -24.72
N GLU A 196 -7.71 -20.11 -25.05
CA GLU A 196 -6.56 -19.24 -24.77
C GLU A 196 -6.61 -17.81 -25.38
N SER A 197 -7.60 -17.49 -26.21
CA SER A 197 -7.66 -16.21 -26.95
C SER A 197 -8.44 -15.10 -26.25
N HIS A 198 -9.04 -15.34 -25.07
CA HIS A 198 -9.90 -14.36 -24.43
C HIS A 198 -9.17 -13.50 -23.38
N ARG A 199 -8.38 -12.54 -23.84
CA ARG A 199 -8.07 -11.31 -23.09
C ARG A 199 -9.30 -10.38 -23.01
N ASN A 200 -10.52 -10.94 -23.08
CA ASN A 200 -11.73 -10.15 -23.20
C ASN A 200 -12.36 -9.87 -21.84
N LYS A 201 -12.68 -8.60 -21.60
CA LYS A 201 -13.17 -7.99 -20.34
C LYS A 201 -14.49 -8.54 -19.78
N THR A 202 -15.08 -9.57 -20.38
CA THR A 202 -16.45 -10.06 -20.08
C THR A 202 -16.54 -11.49 -19.57
N CYS A 203 -15.42 -12.14 -19.24
CA CYS A 203 -15.44 -13.51 -18.74
C CYS A 203 -15.65 -13.53 -17.22
N ASP A 204 -16.68 -14.25 -16.74
CA ASP A 204 -16.97 -14.42 -15.31
C ASP A 204 -15.97 -15.36 -14.61
N CYS A 205 -15.07 -16.01 -15.37
CA CYS A 205 -14.03 -16.91 -14.84
C CYS A 205 -12.70 -16.18 -14.53
N ARG A 206 -12.72 -14.84 -14.44
CA ARG A 206 -11.53 -14.05 -14.15
C ARG A 206 -10.93 -14.43 -12.80
N GLN A 207 -9.62 -14.69 -12.81
CA GLN A 207 -8.88 -14.76 -11.57
C GLN A 207 -8.77 -13.36 -10.94
N GLU A 208 -8.54 -13.34 -9.64
CA GLU A 208 -8.34 -12.10 -8.87
C GLU A 208 -7.21 -11.27 -9.48
N HIS A 209 -7.41 -9.97 -9.56
CA HIS A 209 -6.48 -9.01 -10.14
C HIS A 209 -6.13 -7.92 -9.12
N LEU A 210 -5.12 -7.12 -9.43
CA LEU A 210 -4.76 -5.96 -8.64
C LEU A 210 -5.86 -4.90 -8.69
N ASP A 211 -6.17 -4.29 -7.54
CA ASP A 211 -7.17 -3.22 -7.46
C ASP A 211 -6.57 -1.84 -7.75
N GLN A 212 -5.28 -1.64 -7.47
CA GLN A 212 -4.66 -0.32 -7.51
C GLN A 212 -3.14 -0.42 -7.68
N ILE A 213 -2.57 0.48 -8.48
CA ILE A 213 -1.12 0.74 -8.52
C ILE A 213 -0.84 2.14 -7.98
N PHE A 214 0.10 2.25 -7.05
CA PHE A 214 0.65 3.50 -6.56
C PHE A 214 2.08 3.66 -7.10
N ILE A 215 2.40 4.80 -7.69
CA ILE A 215 3.72 5.06 -8.27
C ILE A 215 4.31 6.33 -7.67
N GLY A 216 5.57 6.26 -7.27
CA GLY A 216 6.28 7.43 -6.79
C GLY A 216 7.79 7.28 -6.91
N CYS A 217 8.45 8.37 -7.23
CA CYS A 217 9.91 8.46 -7.21
C CYS A 217 10.42 8.54 -5.77
N GLU A 218 11.68 8.23 -5.56
CA GLU A 218 12.34 8.42 -4.27
C GLU A 218 12.34 9.90 -3.86
N SER A 219 12.10 10.18 -2.60
CA SER A 219 12.13 11.54 -2.07
C SER A 219 13.41 11.78 -1.24
N GLY A 220 13.74 13.07 -1.02
CA GLY A 220 14.91 13.45 -0.23
C GLY A 220 16.10 13.91 -1.07
N PRO A 221 17.15 14.43 -0.41
CA PRO A 221 18.28 15.09 -1.09
C PRO A 221 19.20 14.13 -1.83
N LYS A 222 19.21 12.86 -1.47
CA LYS A 222 20.03 11.79 -2.09
C LYS A 222 19.22 10.85 -2.96
N ARG A 223 18.02 11.27 -3.38
CA ARG A 223 17.13 10.41 -4.15
C ARG A 223 17.76 9.88 -5.43
N ARG A 224 17.52 8.63 -5.72
CA ARG A 224 17.79 8.03 -7.03
C ARG A 224 16.78 8.57 -8.05
N ARG A 225 17.28 8.77 -9.26
CA ARG A 225 16.46 9.29 -10.34
C ARG A 225 15.47 8.23 -10.82
N CYS A 226 14.27 8.65 -11.07
CA CYS A 226 13.25 7.87 -11.73
C CYS A 226 12.91 8.55 -13.05
N LYS A 227 13.02 7.83 -14.16
CA LYS A 227 12.70 8.43 -15.46
C LYS A 227 11.20 8.55 -15.64
N ILE A 228 10.75 9.73 -16.05
CA ILE A 228 9.33 9.99 -16.28
C ILE A 228 8.71 9.03 -17.32
N GLN A 229 9.52 8.55 -18.28
CA GLN A 229 9.09 7.58 -19.28
C GLN A 229 8.76 6.21 -18.66
N ASP A 230 9.53 5.81 -17.63
CA ASP A 230 9.29 4.53 -16.94
C ASP A 230 7.97 4.59 -16.14
N VAL A 231 7.70 5.74 -15.49
CA VAL A 231 6.40 5.99 -14.84
C VAL A 231 5.27 5.94 -15.86
N ARG A 232 5.45 6.56 -17.03
CA ARG A 232 4.45 6.60 -18.11
C ARG A 232 4.15 5.20 -18.64
N SER A 233 5.18 4.37 -18.80
CA SER A 233 5.01 2.98 -19.22
C SER A 233 4.10 2.18 -18.29
N VAL A 234 4.29 2.29 -16.96
CA VAL A 234 3.41 1.58 -15.99
C VAL A 234 2.00 2.17 -16.00
N VAL A 235 1.83 3.48 -16.15
CA VAL A 235 0.51 4.11 -16.29
C VAL A 235 -0.24 3.60 -17.51
N ASP A 236 0.45 3.45 -18.65
CA ASP A 236 -0.15 2.92 -19.88
C ASP A 236 -0.58 1.45 -19.71
N GLN A 237 0.25 0.61 -19.08
CA GLN A 237 -0.11 -0.77 -18.73
C GLN A 237 -1.37 -0.82 -17.84
N CYS A 238 -1.44 0.02 -16.79
CA CYS A 238 -2.62 0.11 -15.93
C CYS A 238 -3.87 0.52 -16.71
N LYS A 239 -3.75 1.50 -17.60
CA LYS A 239 -4.85 1.98 -18.44
C LYS A 239 -5.37 0.90 -19.40
N GLU A 240 -4.47 0.16 -20.03
CA GLU A 240 -4.83 -0.94 -20.92
C GLU A 240 -5.54 -2.07 -20.18
N ALA A 241 -5.09 -2.36 -18.98
CA ALA A 241 -5.71 -3.38 -18.12
C ALA A 241 -6.99 -2.90 -17.41
N GLY A 242 -7.26 -1.60 -17.37
CA GLY A 242 -8.37 -1.00 -16.63
C GLY A 242 -8.20 -1.04 -15.12
N VAL A 243 -6.95 -1.05 -14.63
CA VAL A 243 -6.58 -1.00 -13.21
C VAL A 243 -6.36 0.44 -12.80
N ALA A 244 -6.91 0.83 -11.65
CA ALA A 244 -6.73 2.19 -11.13
C ALA A 244 -5.27 2.48 -10.83
N CYS A 245 -4.80 3.69 -11.18
CA CYS A 245 -3.42 4.11 -10.97
C CYS A 245 -3.36 5.49 -10.29
N PHE A 246 -2.50 5.60 -9.28
CA PHE A 246 -2.23 6.84 -8.58
C PHE A 246 -0.74 7.19 -8.68
N VAL A 247 -0.42 8.25 -9.42
CA VAL A 247 0.95 8.79 -9.49
C VAL A 247 1.10 9.86 -8.43
N LYS A 248 1.90 9.56 -7.42
CA LYS A 248 2.14 10.42 -6.26
C LYS A 248 3.15 11.53 -6.57
N GLN A 249 4.24 11.17 -7.24
CA GLN A 249 5.30 12.11 -7.60
C GLN A 249 6.12 11.60 -8.76
N VAL A 250 6.70 12.51 -9.53
CA VAL A 250 7.55 12.20 -10.68
C VAL A 250 8.85 13.00 -10.65
N ASP A 251 9.90 12.46 -11.26
CA ASP A 251 11.17 13.17 -11.49
C ASP A 251 11.20 13.63 -12.95
N ASP A 252 10.98 14.92 -13.17
CA ASP A 252 11.09 15.55 -14.47
C ASP A 252 12.45 16.23 -14.59
N ASP A 253 13.37 15.55 -15.24
CA ASP A 253 14.76 15.94 -15.50
C ASP A 253 15.49 16.51 -14.25
N GLY A 254 15.31 15.87 -13.08
CA GLY A 254 15.93 16.26 -11.82
C GLY A 254 15.07 17.14 -10.93
N LYS A 255 13.98 17.66 -11.43
CA LYS A 255 12.97 18.33 -10.62
C LYS A 255 11.97 17.31 -10.11
N LEU A 256 11.90 17.14 -8.79
CA LEU A 256 10.86 16.32 -8.18
C LEU A 256 9.55 17.10 -8.12
N ILE A 257 8.55 16.64 -8.86
CA ILE A 257 7.21 17.21 -8.91
C ILE A 257 6.32 16.42 -7.96
N LYS A 258 5.70 17.10 -7.00
CA LYS A 258 4.81 16.55 -5.99
C LYS A 258 3.44 17.21 -5.99
N ASP A 259 3.34 18.40 -6.58
CA ASP A 259 2.08 19.12 -6.64
C ASP A 259 1.06 18.34 -7.48
N PRO A 260 -0.13 18.01 -6.93
CA PRO A 260 -1.13 17.23 -7.63
C PRO A 260 -1.63 17.89 -8.93
N GLU A 261 -1.65 19.21 -9.00
CA GLU A 261 -2.09 19.93 -10.22
C GLU A 261 -1.00 19.86 -11.31
N GLU A 262 0.30 20.00 -10.93
CA GLU A 262 1.41 19.81 -11.84
C GLU A 262 1.45 18.37 -12.38
N ILE A 263 1.24 17.35 -11.51
CA ILE A 263 1.21 15.94 -11.90
C ILE A 263 0.08 15.69 -12.92
N ARG A 264 -1.13 16.18 -12.65
CA ARG A 264 -2.25 16.07 -13.58
C ARG A 264 -2.03 16.83 -14.88
N ALA A 265 -1.39 18.00 -14.84
CA ALA A 265 -1.04 18.76 -16.03
C ALA A 265 -0.05 18.01 -16.94
N LEU A 266 0.80 17.15 -16.39
CA LEU A 266 1.67 16.23 -17.13
C LEU A 266 0.94 15.01 -17.70
N GLY A 267 -0.37 14.88 -17.44
CA GLY A 267 -1.22 13.79 -17.93
C GLY A 267 -1.14 12.51 -17.10
N PHE A 268 -0.67 12.58 -15.85
CA PHE A 268 -0.63 11.44 -14.95
C PHE A 268 -1.92 11.30 -14.13
N PRO A 269 -2.43 10.07 -13.96
CA PRO A 269 -3.63 9.81 -13.17
C PRO A 269 -3.35 9.93 -11.67
N GLN A 270 -4.38 10.34 -10.93
CA GLN A 270 -4.44 10.27 -9.48
C GLN A 270 -5.78 9.63 -9.08
N GLU A 271 -6.06 8.47 -9.65
CA GLU A 271 -7.29 7.72 -9.43
C GLU A 271 -7.10 6.75 -8.26
N LEU A 272 -8.12 6.69 -7.41
CA LEU A 272 -8.18 5.74 -6.30
C LEU A 272 -9.32 4.76 -6.55
N ALA A 273 -9.04 3.47 -6.48
CA ALA A 273 -10.05 2.44 -6.57
C ALA A 273 -11.05 2.55 -5.40
N LYS A 274 -12.31 2.23 -5.70
CA LYS A 274 -13.45 2.32 -4.76
C LYS A 274 -13.55 1.08 -3.90
#